data_71728322c9f474bf911ab16e98de3a1d
#
_entry.id   71728322c9f474bf911ab16e98de3a1d
#
_cell.length_a   1.000
_cell.length_b   1.000
_cell.length_c   1.000
_cell.angle_alpha   90.00
_cell.angle_beta   90.00
_cell.angle_gamma   90.00
#
_symmetry.space_group_name_H-M   'P 1'
#
loop_
_entity.id
_entity.type
_entity.pdbx_description
1 polymer ?
#
loop_
_entity_poly.entity_id
_entity_poly.type
_entity_poly.pdbx_seq_one_letter_code
_entity_poly.pdbx_strand_id
1 'polypeptide(L)'
;MQQTPDHIVVRSSWRALVAAIATISAVGVAIGLGIPLLSVILESRGHSATMIGLNAAVAGIASIIAAPFAASIAARLGVVPTLLVMLLIGACSFFGFYVFSDFWVWVILRVFLHFALTVLFILSEYWINTAAPPEKRGLVLGVYATVLSLGFALGPWLFSRIGSTGITPFAVGFGIIIFAMLPVLLAWKESPDFHEEEHVPFAPFIWAVPTATAAVFVFGAVETGGFALFPVYGARIGYSEAHAALLLTTIGLGNVLMQIPIGLLSDHVQDRRKILLVCALVGLAGMCVLPFITGNWYLVAGLFFIWGGVVAGLYTVGLAHLGSQLTGRELASANAAFVFCYAVGMLVGPQALGLGMDAMGPSGFAISLAVFFAAYALLVGSRLISRRS
;
A
#
# COMPACT_ATOMS: atom_id res chain seq x y z
N MET A 1 38.89 -34.61 5.35
CA MET A 1 37.48 -34.84 4.91
C MET A 1 36.72 -33.53 5.19
N GLN A 2 36.63 -32.68 4.19
CA GLN A 2 35.80 -31.49 4.23
C GLN A 2 34.34 -31.93 3.98
N GLN A 3 33.50 -31.78 4.98
CA GLN A 3 32.06 -31.93 4.80
C GLN A 3 31.60 -30.76 3.93
N THR A 4 31.21 -31.01 2.70
CA THR A 4 30.42 -30.12 1.88
C THR A 4 29.12 -29.80 2.63
N PRO A 5 28.74 -28.52 2.78
CA PRO A 5 27.45 -28.21 3.37
C PRO A 5 26.35 -28.76 2.47
N ASP A 6 25.47 -29.57 3.06
CA ASP A 6 24.24 -30.02 2.42
C ASP A 6 23.50 -28.79 1.89
N HIS A 7 23.55 -28.60 0.58
CA HIS A 7 22.64 -27.66 -0.10
C HIS A 7 21.23 -28.23 0.08
N ILE A 8 20.49 -27.67 1.03
CA ILE A 8 19.05 -27.88 1.12
C ILE A 8 18.47 -27.42 -0.21
N VAL A 9 18.21 -28.38 -1.10
CA VAL A 9 17.51 -28.12 -2.37
C VAL A 9 16.08 -27.76 -1.99
N VAL A 10 15.83 -26.46 -1.82
CA VAL A 10 14.47 -25.93 -1.69
C VAL A 10 13.76 -26.29 -3.00
N ARG A 11 12.97 -27.35 -2.97
CA ARG A 11 12.12 -27.73 -4.11
C ARG A 11 11.14 -26.58 -4.33
N SER A 12 11.36 -25.83 -5.39
CA SER A 12 10.39 -24.84 -5.86
C SER A 12 9.03 -25.52 -6.03
N SER A 13 8.11 -25.21 -5.11
CA SER A 13 6.77 -25.77 -5.14
C SER A 13 5.81 -24.76 -5.73
N TRP A 14 5.14 -25.12 -6.85
CA TRP A 14 4.10 -24.29 -7.43
C TRP A 14 2.97 -24.01 -6.44
N ARG A 15 2.71 -24.90 -5.47
CA ARG A 15 1.70 -24.70 -4.41
C ARG A 15 2.08 -23.56 -3.48
N ALA A 16 3.35 -23.46 -3.09
CA ALA A 16 3.86 -22.36 -2.29
C ALA A 16 3.71 -21.03 -3.02
N LEU A 17 4.06 -20.98 -4.32
CA LEU A 17 3.89 -19.77 -5.14
C LEU A 17 2.42 -19.36 -5.25
N VAL A 18 1.52 -20.30 -5.51
CA VAL A 18 0.07 -20.04 -5.60
C VAL A 18 -0.48 -19.57 -4.25
N ALA A 19 -0.05 -20.14 -3.13
CA ALA A 19 -0.49 -19.73 -1.80
C ALA A 19 -0.05 -18.29 -1.48
N ALA A 20 1.21 -17.94 -1.75
CA ALA A 20 1.72 -16.59 -1.54
C ALA A 20 1.00 -15.56 -2.44
N ILE A 21 0.77 -15.90 -3.72
CA ILE A 21 0.03 -15.06 -4.67
C ILE A 21 -1.44 -14.91 -4.24
N ALA A 22 -2.10 -15.96 -3.78
CA ALA A 22 -3.48 -15.87 -3.29
C ALA A 22 -3.57 -14.98 -2.04
N THR A 23 -2.60 -15.09 -1.13
CA THR A 23 -2.54 -14.25 0.06
C THR A 23 -2.41 -12.77 -0.32
N ILE A 24 -1.48 -12.42 -1.20
CA ILE A 24 -1.28 -11.02 -1.59
C ILE A 24 -2.45 -10.49 -2.42
N SER A 25 -3.13 -11.34 -3.20
CA SER A 25 -4.36 -10.98 -3.92
C SER A 25 -5.46 -10.57 -2.94
N ALA A 26 -5.65 -11.35 -1.86
CA ALA A 26 -6.64 -11.04 -0.84
C ALA A 26 -6.29 -9.70 -0.13
N VAL A 27 -5.02 -9.47 0.18
CA VAL A 27 -4.54 -8.19 0.75
C VAL A 27 -4.88 -7.03 -0.19
N GLY A 28 -4.48 -7.12 -1.46
CA GLY A 28 -4.69 -6.05 -2.44
C GLY A 28 -6.16 -5.71 -2.63
N VAL A 29 -7.03 -6.72 -2.78
CA VAL A 29 -8.47 -6.50 -2.96
C VAL A 29 -9.12 -6.01 -1.66
N ALA A 30 -8.73 -6.53 -0.49
CA ALA A 30 -9.27 -6.09 0.79
C ALA A 30 -8.97 -4.61 1.06
N ILE A 31 -7.77 -4.16 0.74
CA ILE A 31 -7.38 -2.75 0.85
C ILE A 31 -8.13 -1.91 -0.20
N GLY A 32 -8.08 -2.32 -1.47
CA GLY A 32 -8.67 -1.58 -2.58
C GLY A 32 -10.20 -1.46 -2.48
N LEU A 33 -10.90 -2.48 -1.99
CA LEU A 33 -12.34 -2.45 -1.73
C LEU A 33 -12.65 -1.76 -0.39
N GLY A 34 -11.93 -2.14 0.67
CA GLY A 34 -12.28 -1.76 2.04
C GLY A 34 -12.08 -0.28 2.34
N ILE A 35 -10.96 0.31 1.88
CA ILE A 35 -10.67 1.72 2.20
C ILE A 35 -11.78 2.65 1.67
N PRO A 36 -12.11 2.66 0.36
CA PRO A 36 -13.13 3.55 -0.17
C PRO A 36 -14.55 3.21 0.35
N LEU A 37 -14.88 1.92 0.48
CA LEU A 37 -16.17 1.47 1.01
C LEU A 37 -16.46 2.04 2.40
N LEU A 38 -15.50 1.87 3.33
CA LEU A 38 -15.67 2.33 4.70
C LEU A 38 -15.77 3.86 4.80
N SER A 39 -15.01 4.57 3.96
CA SER A 39 -15.05 6.04 3.92
C SER A 39 -16.40 6.56 3.43
N VAL A 40 -16.97 5.98 2.37
CA VAL A 40 -18.30 6.34 1.85
C VAL A 40 -19.39 6.09 2.90
N ILE A 41 -19.34 4.95 3.58
CA ILE A 41 -20.32 4.64 4.62
C ILE A 41 -20.21 5.61 5.81
N LEU A 42 -18.99 5.97 6.23
CA LEU A 42 -18.79 6.96 7.30
C LEU A 42 -19.32 8.34 6.89
N GLU A 43 -19.06 8.78 5.65
CA GLU A 43 -19.61 10.03 5.09
C GLU A 43 -21.15 10.00 5.08
N SER A 44 -21.76 8.90 4.61
CA SER A 44 -23.22 8.75 4.58
C SER A 44 -23.87 8.74 5.98
N ARG A 45 -23.09 8.36 7.01
CA ARG A 45 -23.50 8.45 8.43
C ARG A 45 -23.30 9.83 9.06
N GLY A 46 -22.80 10.81 8.28
CA GLY A 46 -22.59 12.18 8.73
C GLY A 46 -21.31 12.45 9.50
N HIS A 47 -20.34 11.53 9.44
CA HIS A 47 -19.03 11.80 10.04
C HIS A 47 -18.25 12.84 9.22
N SER A 48 -17.48 13.70 9.91
CA SER A 48 -16.62 14.69 9.25
C SER A 48 -15.47 14.02 8.49
N ALA A 49 -14.88 14.72 7.52
CA ALA A 49 -13.71 14.21 6.80
C ALA A 49 -12.53 13.95 7.74
N THR A 50 -12.38 14.73 8.80
CA THR A 50 -11.39 14.48 9.87
C THR A 50 -11.62 13.15 10.56
N MET A 51 -12.86 12.80 10.91
CA MET A 51 -13.18 11.50 11.52
C MET A 51 -12.93 10.35 10.57
N ILE A 52 -13.28 10.51 9.29
CA ILE A 52 -13.00 9.52 8.24
C ILE A 52 -11.49 9.34 8.07
N GLY A 53 -10.75 10.46 8.04
CA GLY A 53 -9.29 10.47 7.99
C GLY A 53 -8.66 9.77 9.21
N LEU A 54 -9.19 10.02 10.42
CA LEU A 54 -8.75 9.34 11.65
C LEU A 54 -8.95 7.82 11.55
N ASN A 55 -10.13 7.39 11.12
CA ASN A 55 -10.40 5.97 10.92
C ASN A 55 -9.44 5.34 9.92
N ALA A 56 -9.11 6.00 8.80
CA ALA A 56 -8.15 5.52 7.84
C ALA A 56 -6.70 5.55 8.36
N ALA A 57 -6.31 6.58 9.08
CA ALA A 57 -4.96 6.78 9.64
C ALA A 57 -4.54 5.67 10.62
N VAL A 58 -5.50 5.06 11.31
CA VAL A 58 -5.26 3.93 12.23
C VAL A 58 -4.58 2.74 11.53
N ALA A 59 -4.74 2.61 10.21
CA ALA A 59 -4.04 1.61 9.41
C ALA A 59 -2.51 1.73 9.54
N GLY A 60 -1.98 2.96 9.56
CA GLY A 60 -0.55 3.22 9.76
C GLY A 60 -0.06 2.77 11.13
N ILE A 61 -0.82 3.05 12.20
CA ILE A 61 -0.50 2.58 13.56
C ILE A 61 -0.48 1.05 13.60
N ALA A 62 -1.52 0.42 13.05
CA ALA A 62 -1.61 -1.04 13.00
C ALA A 62 -0.43 -1.67 12.26
N SER A 63 0.00 -1.08 11.14
CA SER A 63 1.15 -1.54 10.34
C SER A 63 2.48 -1.38 11.09
N ILE A 64 2.70 -0.24 11.78
CA ILE A 64 3.90 -0.02 12.61
C ILE A 64 3.99 -1.07 13.72
N ILE A 65 2.87 -1.38 14.37
CA ILE A 65 2.82 -2.38 15.43
C ILE A 65 2.98 -3.79 14.85
N ALA A 66 2.34 -4.11 13.72
CA ALA A 66 2.34 -5.45 13.14
C ALA A 66 3.73 -5.91 12.68
N ALA A 67 4.53 -5.00 12.11
CA ALA A 67 5.80 -5.35 11.48
C ALA A 67 6.78 -6.12 12.42
N PRO A 68 7.09 -5.67 13.65
CA PRO A 68 7.95 -6.43 14.55
C PRO A 68 7.32 -7.73 15.05
N PHE A 69 5.98 -7.78 15.17
CA PHE A 69 5.28 -8.98 15.66
C PHE A 69 5.15 -10.06 14.58
N ALA A 70 5.16 -9.71 13.29
CA ALA A 70 5.02 -10.67 12.19
C ALA A 70 6.08 -11.77 12.28
N ALA A 71 7.35 -11.38 12.47
CA ALA A 71 8.47 -12.31 12.61
C ALA A 71 8.34 -13.21 13.84
N SER A 72 8.07 -12.61 15.00
CA SER A 72 7.95 -13.36 16.27
C SER A 72 6.77 -14.33 16.29
N ILE A 73 5.63 -13.97 15.68
CA ILE A 73 4.47 -14.85 15.55
C ILE A 73 4.79 -16.02 14.59
N ALA A 74 5.41 -15.73 13.44
CA ALA A 74 5.78 -16.75 12.47
C ALA A 74 6.84 -17.71 13.00
N ALA A 75 7.81 -17.22 13.78
CA ALA A 75 8.81 -18.07 14.44
C ALA A 75 8.20 -19.05 15.45
N ARG A 76 7.11 -18.65 16.14
CA ARG A 76 6.45 -19.50 17.15
C ARG A 76 5.40 -20.45 16.57
N LEU A 77 4.61 -19.99 15.63
CA LEU A 77 3.47 -20.75 15.08
C LEU A 77 3.78 -21.41 13.73
N GLY A 78 4.82 -20.95 13.04
CA GLY A 78 5.07 -21.26 11.64
C GLY A 78 4.36 -20.29 10.69
N VAL A 79 4.85 -20.21 9.43
CA VAL A 79 4.33 -19.27 8.44
C VAL A 79 2.88 -19.58 8.06
N VAL A 80 2.57 -20.82 7.69
CA VAL A 80 1.23 -21.20 7.22
C VAL A 80 0.16 -21.03 8.30
N PRO A 81 0.32 -21.52 9.54
CA PRO A 81 -0.67 -21.26 10.61
C PRO A 81 -0.89 -19.77 10.87
N THR A 82 0.19 -18.97 10.86
CA THR A 82 0.09 -17.51 11.02
C THR A 82 -0.73 -16.88 9.92
N LEU A 83 -0.47 -17.23 8.64
CA LEU A 83 -1.24 -16.73 7.50
C LEU A 83 -2.73 -17.07 7.64
N LEU A 84 -3.07 -18.30 8.03
CA LEU A 84 -4.46 -18.73 8.20
C LEU A 84 -5.17 -17.96 9.32
N VAL A 85 -4.51 -17.78 10.47
CA VAL A 85 -5.05 -16.99 11.57
C VAL A 85 -5.26 -15.54 11.15
N MET A 86 -4.30 -14.94 10.44
CA MET A 86 -4.42 -13.56 9.98
C MET A 86 -5.49 -13.40 8.89
N LEU A 87 -5.63 -14.34 7.96
CA LEU A 87 -6.75 -14.36 7.00
C LEU A 87 -8.10 -14.41 7.73
N LEU A 88 -8.22 -15.24 8.75
CA LEU A 88 -9.45 -15.33 9.55
C LEU A 88 -9.74 -14.03 10.31
N ILE A 89 -8.73 -13.46 10.99
CA ILE A 89 -8.87 -12.17 11.68
C ILE A 89 -9.26 -11.07 10.68
N GLY A 90 -8.60 -11.00 9.53
CA GLY A 90 -8.91 -10.05 8.48
C GLY A 90 -10.33 -10.18 7.95
N ALA A 91 -10.77 -11.41 7.65
CA ALA A 91 -12.13 -11.70 7.19
C ALA A 91 -13.18 -11.32 8.23
N CYS A 92 -13.00 -11.76 9.48
CA CYS A 92 -13.92 -11.46 10.58
C CYS A 92 -14.00 -9.94 10.84
N SER A 93 -12.86 -9.24 10.82
CA SER A 93 -12.83 -7.79 10.96
C SER A 93 -13.56 -7.09 9.82
N PHE A 94 -13.34 -7.55 8.57
CA PHE A 94 -14.01 -6.98 7.40
C PHE A 94 -15.53 -7.17 7.47
N PHE A 95 -16.00 -8.34 7.87
CA PHE A 95 -17.43 -8.60 8.08
C PHE A 95 -17.98 -7.86 9.30
N GLY A 96 -17.17 -7.65 10.33
CA GLY A 96 -17.52 -6.91 11.54
C GLY A 96 -17.98 -5.48 11.26
N PHE A 97 -17.47 -4.82 10.21
CA PHE A 97 -17.94 -3.50 9.80
C PHE A 97 -19.41 -3.48 9.35
N TYR A 98 -19.95 -4.59 8.91
CA TYR A 98 -21.38 -4.74 8.63
C TYR A 98 -22.19 -4.91 9.90
N VAL A 99 -21.68 -5.73 10.83
CA VAL A 99 -22.40 -6.10 12.07
C VAL A 99 -22.50 -4.93 13.04
N PHE A 100 -21.42 -4.15 13.16
CA PHE A 100 -21.33 -3.05 14.10
C PHE A 100 -21.46 -1.71 13.36
N SER A 101 -22.17 -0.76 13.98
CA SER A 101 -22.37 0.59 13.42
C SER A 101 -21.62 1.70 14.17
N ASP A 102 -21.09 1.39 15.35
CA ASP A 102 -20.39 2.36 16.19
C ASP A 102 -19.01 2.73 15.59
N PHE A 103 -18.67 4.02 15.60
CA PHE A 103 -17.44 4.55 15.04
C PHE A 103 -16.19 3.98 15.73
N TRP A 104 -16.18 3.89 17.06
CA TRP A 104 -15.01 3.44 17.80
C TRP A 104 -14.79 1.93 17.65
N VAL A 105 -15.88 1.15 17.52
CA VAL A 105 -15.79 -0.27 17.16
C VAL A 105 -15.16 -0.38 15.75
N TRP A 106 -15.49 0.49 14.82
CA TRP A 106 -14.86 0.53 13.49
C TRP A 106 -13.37 0.86 13.56
N VAL A 107 -12.95 1.76 14.46
CA VAL A 107 -11.53 2.04 14.72
C VAL A 107 -10.82 0.78 15.20
N ILE A 108 -11.39 0.05 16.14
CA ILE A 108 -10.82 -1.21 16.65
C ILE A 108 -10.75 -2.28 15.56
N LEU A 109 -11.83 -2.49 14.81
CA LEU A 109 -11.86 -3.43 13.69
C LEU A 109 -10.81 -3.06 12.61
N ARG A 110 -10.58 -1.77 12.39
CA ARG A 110 -9.55 -1.27 11.47
C ARG A 110 -8.15 -1.65 11.93
N VAL A 111 -7.87 -1.57 13.24
CA VAL A 111 -6.59 -2.03 13.82
C VAL A 111 -6.38 -3.52 13.53
N PHE A 112 -7.36 -4.36 13.86
CA PHE A 112 -7.26 -5.81 13.64
C PHE A 112 -7.12 -6.16 12.15
N LEU A 113 -7.91 -5.51 11.30
CA LEU A 113 -7.83 -5.71 9.85
C LEU A 113 -6.43 -5.38 9.32
N HIS A 114 -5.93 -4.16 9.59
CA HIS A 114 -4.64 -3.74 9.03
C HIS A 114 -3.45 -4.43 9.69
N PHE A 115 -3.54 -4.79 10.97
CA PHE A 115 -2.57 -5.68 11.61
C PHE A 115 -2.47 -7.01 10.84
N ALA A 116 -3.62 -7.65 10.60
CA ALA A 116 -3.67 -8.91 9.86
C ALA A 116 -3.13 -8.75 8.42
N LEU A 117 -3.58 -7.72 7.68
CA LEU A 117 -3.13 -7.47 6.31
C LEU A 117 -1.63 -7.20 6.23
N THR A 118 -1.05 -6.51 7.21
CA THR A 118 0.40 -6.24 7.26
C THR A 118 1.20 -7.52 7.51
N VAL A 119 0.75 -8.36 8.44
CA VAL A 119 1.40 -9.67 8.68
C VAL A 119 1.27 -10.57 7.45
N LEU A 120 0.10 -10.60 6.80
CA LEU A 120 -0.12 -11.35 5.54
C LEU A 120 0.83 -10.85 4.43
N PHE A 121 0.99 -9.55 4.28
CA PHE A 121 1.92 -8.95 3.32
C PHE A 121 3.36 -9.41 3.58
N ILE A 122 3.86 -9.22 4.80
CA ILE A 122 5.24 -9.56 5.17
C ILE A 122 5.53 -11.06 4.98
N LEU A 123 4.64 -11.93 5.45
CA LEU A 123 4.87 -13.36 5.40
C LEU A 123 4.65 -13.95 4.01
N SER A 124 3.72 -13.41 3.21
CA SER A 124 3.57 -13.84 1.82
C SER A 124 4.76 -13.41 0.96
N GLU A 125 5.33 -12.22 1.22
CA GLU A 125 6.56 -11.76 0.56
C GLU A 125 7.77 -12.63 0.95
N TYR A 126 7.90 -12.95 2.22
CA TYR A 126 8.91 -13.92 2.69
C TYR A 126 8.75 -15.28 2.00
N TRP A 127 7.52 -15.80 1.96
CA TRP A 127 7.26 -17.13 1.38
C TRP A 127 7.55 -17.17 -0.12
N ILE A 128 7.11 -16.16 -0.87
CA ILE A 128 7.38 -16.13 -2.30
C ILE A 128 8.86 -15.97 -2.63
N ASN A 129 9.60 -15.20 -1.82
CA ASN A 129 11.05 -15.03 -1.97
C ASN A 129 11.81 -16.32 -1.72
N THR A 130 11.40 -17.14 -0.75
CA THR A 130 12.03 -18.43 -0.42
C THR A 130 11.64 -19.54 -1.40
N ALA A 131 10.39 -19.52 -1.91
CA ALA A 131 9.89 -20.53 -2.84
C ALA A 131 10.27 -20.29 -4.31
N ALA A 132 10.66 -19.05 -4.66
CA ALA A 132 10.98 -18.69 -6.05
C ALA A 132 12.29 -19.34 -6.51
N PRO A 133 12.30 -20.02 -7.69
CA PRO A 133 13.52 -20.53 -8.28
C PRO A 133 14.53 -19.41 -8.52
N PRO A 134 15.83 -19.59 -8.22
CA PRO A 134 16.85 -18.54 -8.40
C PRO A 134 16.84 -17.92 -9.80
N GLU A 135 16.68 -18.76 -10.84
CA GLU A 135 16.71 -18.35 -12.24
C GLU A 135 15.48 -17.55 -12.68
N LYS A 136 14.36 -17.66 -11.94
CA LYS A 136 13.07 -17.01 -12.24
C LYS A 136 12.60 -16.08 -11.13
N ARG A 137 13.43 -15.82 -10.11
CA ARG A 137 13.04 -15.01 -8.95
C ARG A 137 12.49 -13.65 -9.34
N GLY A 138 13.13 -12.95 -10.26
CA GLY A 138 12.67 -11.65 -10.73
C GLY A 138 11.27 -11.71 -11.38
N LEU A 139 11.03 -12.73 -12.23
CA LEU A 139 9.71 -12.94 -12.83
C LEU A 139 8.63 -13.23 -11.76
N VAL A 140 8.92 -14.10 -10.82
CA VAL A 140 7.99 -14.51 -9.75
C VAL A 140 7.63 -13.31 -8.87
N LEU A 141 8.62 -12.52 -8.46
CA LEU A 141 8.40 -11.30 -7.68
C LEU A 141 7.67 -10.22 -8.49
N GLY A 142 7.95 -10.12 -9.79
CA GLY A 142 7.23 -9.23 -10.69
C GLY A 142 5.75 -9.59 -10.79
N VAL A 143 5.41 -10.88 -10.91
CA VAL A 143 4.03 -11.37 -10.89
C VAL A 143 3.36 -11.05 -9.55
N TYR A 144 4.04 -11.30 -8.42
CA TYR A 144 3.54 -10.99 -7.08
C TYR A 144 3.19 -9.51 -6.92
N ALA A 145 4.11 -8.61 -7.29
CA ALA A 145 3.89 -7.17 -7.24
C ALA A 145 2.75 -6.71 -8.17
N THR A 146 2.67 -7.29 -9.38
CA THR A 146 1.60 -7.00 -10.34
C THR A 146 0.24 -7.41 -9.78
N VAL A 147 0.14 -8.58 -9.15
CA VAL A 147 -1.11 -9.07 -8.55
C VAL A 147 -1.57 -8.18 -7.39
N LEU A 148 -0.63 -7.73 -6.54
CA LEU A 148 -0.95 -6.75 -5.50
C LEU A 148 -1.53 -5.46 -6.10
N SER A 149 -0.84 -4.89 -7.09
CA SER A 149 -1.27 -3.66 -7.76
C SER A 149 -2.62 -3.81 -8.48
N LEU A 150 -2.86 -4.98 -9.10
CA LEU A 150 -4.17 -5.31 -9.67
C LEU A 150 -5.26 -5.37 -8.59
N GLY A 151 -4.96 -5.84 -7.39
CA GLY A 151 -5.89 -5.81 -6.26
C GLY A 151 -6.34 -4.38 -5.93
N PHE A 152 -5.42 -3.42 -5.92
CA PHE A 152 -5.72 -2.00 -5.74
C PHE A 152 -6.59 -1.40 -6.85
N ALA A 153 -6.53 -1.92 -8.08
CA ALA A 153 -7.40 -1.51 -9.17
C ALA A 153 -8.77 -2.23 -9.16
N LEU A 154 -8.76 -3.53 -8.89
CA LEU A 154 -9.96 -4.38 -8.88
C LEU A 154 -10.87 -4.08 -7.68
N GLY A 155 -10.30 -3.73 -6.52
CA GLY A 155 -11.09 -3.40 -5.33
C GLY A 155 -12.09 -2.26 -5.56
N PRO A 156 -11.65 -1.07 -5.99
CA PRO A 156 -12.55 0.02 -6.32
C PRO A 156 -13.50 -0.30 -7.50
N TRP A 157 -13.04 -1.07 -8.48
CA TRP A 157 -13.91 -1.54 -9.55
C TRP A 157 -15.05 -2.42 -9.02
N LEU A 158 -14.77 -3.37 -8.15
CA LEU A 158 -15.79 -4.15 -7.46
C LEU A 158 -16.75 -3.24 -6.69
N PHE A 159 -16.21 -2.30 -5.92
CA PHE A 159 -17.00 -1.32 -5.17
C PHE A 159 -17.96 -0.55 -6.10
N SER A 160 -17.48 -0.11 -7.27
CA SER A 160 -18.32 0.59 -8.25
C SER A 160 -19.52 -0.24 -8.74
N ARG A 161 -19.42 -1.57 -8.69
CA ARG A 161 -20.47 -2.52 -9.15
C ARG A 161 -21.42 -2.93 -8.06
N ILE A 162 -20.92 -3.11 -6.83
CA ILE A 162 -21.71 -3.64 -5.72
C ILE A 162 -22.27 -2.54 -4.80
N GLY A 163 -21.71 -1.32 -4.87
CA GLY A 163 -22.11 -0.19 -4.03
C GLY A 163 -21.72 -0.34 -2.55
N SER A 164 -22.23 0.59 -1.72
CA SER A 164 -21.96 0.67 -0.28
C SER A 164 -23.08 0.09 0.60
N THR A 165 -24.22 -0.30 0.01
CA THR A 165 -25.43 -0.65 0.75
C THR A 165 -25.56 -2.15 1.06
N GLY A 166 -26.12 -2.46 2.23
CA GLY A 166 -26.46 -3.82 2.62
C GLY A 166 -25.27 -4.71 2.95
N ILE A 167 -25.49 -6.02 2.95
CA ILE A 167 -24.48 -7.03 3.30
C ILE A 167 -23.47 -7.30 2.17
N THR A 168 -23.87 -7.05 0.92
CA THR A 168 -23.15 -7.51 -0.28
C THR A 168 -21.66 -7.10 -0.31
N PRO A 169 -21.27 -5.83 -0.11
CA PRO A 169 -19.85 -5.45 -0.17
C PRO A 169 -19.00 -6.13 0.92
N PHE A 170 -19.58 -6.32 2.10
CA PHE A 170 -18.91 -6.98 3.21
C PHE A 170 -18.81 -8.50 3.02
N ALA A 171 -19.84 -9.13 2.48
CA ALA A 171 -19.84 -10.55 2.15
C ALA A 171 -18.85 -10.87 1.02
N VAL A 172 -18.74 -10.00 0.02
CA VAL A 172 -17.76 -10.14 -1.08
C VAL A 172 -16.33 -10.03 -0.53
N GLY A 173 -16.03 -9.00 0.26
CA GLY A 173 -14.70 -8.85 0.85
C GLY A 173 -14.34 -10.02 1.80
N PHE A 174 -15.27 -10.41 2.68
CA PHE A 174 -15.13 -11.59 3.53
C PHE A 174 -14.84 -12.85 2.70
N GLY A 175 -15.65 -13.09 1.66
CA GLY A 175 -15.52 -14.27 0.79
C GLY A 175 -14.18 -14.34 0.08
N ILE A 176 -13.67 -13.22 -0.43
CA ILE A 176 -12.35 -13.16 -1.09
C ILE A 176 -11.24 -13.51 -0.12
N ILE A 177 -11.28 -12.94 1.11
CA ILE A 177 -10.26 -13.21 2.12
C ILE A 177 -10.32 -14.68 2.56
N ILE A 178 -11.51 -15.24 2.81
CA ILE A 178 -11.69 -16.64 3.20
C ILE A 178 -11.28 -17.58 2.06
N PHE A 179 -11.59 -17.25 0.80
CA PHE A 179 -11.22 -18.08 -0.34
C PHE A 179 -9.69 -18.21 -0.48
N ALA A 180 -8.94 -17.17 -0.11
CA ALA A 180 -7.48 -17.22 -0.10
C ALA A 180 -6.90 -18.22 0.92
N MET A 181 -7.68 -18.65 1.93
CA MET A 181 -7.24 -19.69 2.87
C MET A 181 -7.07 -21.05 2.18
N LEU A 182 -7.84 -21.33 1.13
CA LEU A 182 -7.81 -22.63 0.47
C LEU A 182 -6.43 -22.98 -0.13
N PRO A 183 -5.80 -22.15 -1.00
CA PRO A 183 -4.47 -22.44 -1.49
C PRO A 183 -3.41 -22.45 -0.38
N VAL A 184 -3.56 -21.64 0.68
CA VAL A 184 -2.66 -21.66 1.83
C VAL A 184 -2.75 -22.99 2.58
N LEU A 185 -3.96 -23.52 2.81
CA LEU A 185 -4.19 -24.82 3.41
C LEU A 185 -3.61 -25.97 2.55
N LEU A 186 -3.81 -25.90 1.22
CA LEU A 186 -3.27 -26.90 0.28
C LEU A 186 -1.74 -26.91 0.22
N ALA A 187 -1.11 -25.79 0.56
CA ALA A 187 0.34 -25.65 0.64
C ALA A 187 0.92 -25.84 2.05
N TRP A 188 0.16 -26.42 3.00
CA TRP A 188 0.57 -26.59 4.41
C TRP A 188 1.95 -27.25 4.56
N LYS A 189 2.22 -28.28 3.77
CA LYS A 189 3.49 -29.04 3.80
C LYS A 189 4.67 -28.29 3.17
N GLU A 190 4.40 -27.18 2.50
CA GLU A 190 5.37 -26.33 1.82
C GLU A 190 5.73 -25.09 2.67
N SER A 191 5.30 -25.07 3.94
CA SER A 191 5.59 -23.97 4.85
C SER A 191 7.10 -23.76 4.97
N PRO A 192 7.63 -22.57 4.71
CA PRO A 192 9.05 -22.32 4.89
C PRO A 192 9.39 -22.29 6.39
N ASP A 193 10.60 -22.73 6.71
CA ASP A 193 11.16 -22.51 8.05
C ASP A 193 11.46 -21.03 8.20
N PHE A 194 10.97 -20.44 9.29
CA PHE A 194 11.18 -19.04 9.60
C PHE A 194 12.21 -18.92 10.72
N HIS A 195 13.31 -18.25 10.41
CA HIS A 195 14.32 -17.91 11.40
C HIS A 195 14.31 -16.39 11.61
N GLU A 196 14.20 -15.99 12.86
CA GLU A 196 14.26 -14.58 13.24
C GLU A 196 15.69 -14.07 13.03
N GLU A 197 15.87 -13.09 12.13
CA GLU A 197 17.17 -12.43 11.96
C GLU A 197 17.42 -11.43 13.08
N GLU A 198 18.70 -11.24 13.46
CA GLU A 198 19.10 -10.25 14.48
C GLU A 198 18.58 -8.86 14.11
N HIS A 199 17.89 -8.23 15.05
CA HIS A 199 17.37 -6.88 14.89
C HIS A 199 18.50 -5.85 14.84
N VAL A 200 18.70 -5.23 13.67
CA VAL A 200 19.61 -4.09 13.51
C VAL A 200 18.78 -2.80 13.66
N PRO A 201 19.26 -1.80 14.42
CA PRO A 201 18.55 -0.54 14.58
C PRO A 201 18.31 0.15 13.23
N PHE A 202 17.07 0.44 12.89
CA PHE A 202 16.71 1.09 11.62
C PHE A 202 16.63 2.63 11.73
N ALA A 203 16.39 3.16 12.93
CA ALA A 203 16.14 4.59 13.15
C ALA A 203 17.21 5.54 12.57
N PRO A 204 18.52 5.24 12.64
CA PRO A 204 19.55 6.08 12.02
C PRO A 204 19.38 6.24 10.51
N PHE A 205 18.83 5.22 9.82
CA PHE A 205 18.67 5.21 8.38
C PHE A 205 17.52 6.10 7.88
N ILE A 206 16.60 6.53 8.75
CA ILE A 206 15.58 7.54 8.42
C ILE A 206 16.26 8.83 7.91
N TRP A 207 17.38 9.20 8.55
CA TRP A 207 18.12 10.43 8.23
C TRP A 207 19.32 10.20 7.33
N ALA A 208 19.81 8.96 7.20
CA ALA A 208 20.96 8.64 6.35
C ALA A 208 20.61 8.73 4.86
N VAL A 209 19.38 8.34 4.46
CA VAL A 209 18.92 8.37 3.06
C VAL A 209 17.59 9.14 2.95
N PRO A 210 17.56 10.42 3.34
CA PRO A 210 16.30 11.14 3.53
C PRO A 210 15.54 11.42 2.23
N THR A 211 16.19 11.35 1.07
CA THR A 211 15.49 11.45 -0.23
C THR A 211 14.58 10.25 -0.45
N ALA A 212 15.02 9.04 -0.10
CA ALA A 212 14.22 7.83 -0.25
C ALA A 212 13.14 7.72 0.84
N THR A 213 13.51 7.97 2.11
CA THR A 213 12.57 7.87 3.24
C THR A 213 11.46 8.92 3.18
N ALA A 214 11.77 10.15 2.73
CA ALA A 214 10.75 11.16 2.49
C ALA A 214 9.88 10.86 1.27
N ALA A 215 10.43 10.24 0.21
CA ALA A 215 9.64 9.81 -0.96
C ALA A 215 8.55 8.84 -0.55
N VAL A 216 8.91 7.80 0.21
CA VAL A 216 7.97 6.78 0.62
C VAL A 216 6.98 7.27 1.69
N PHE A 217 7.40 8.18 2.56
CA PHE A 217 6.50 8.87 3.48
C PHE A 217 5.40 9.62 2.71
N VAL A 218 5.79 10.41 1.70
CA VAL A 218 4.83 11.14 0.86
C VAL A 218 3.94 10.17 0.07
N PHE A 219 4.53 9.10 -0.48
CA PHE A 219 3.75 8.08 -1.18
C PHE A 219 2.70 7.44 -0.26
N GLY A 220 3.06 7.01 0.96
CA GLY A 220 2.13 6.43 1.93
C GLY A 220 1.02 7.41 2.34
N ALA A 221 1.36 8.69 2.52
CA ALA A 221 0.40 9.73 2.86
C ALA A 221 -0.61 9.97 1.72
N VAL A 222 -0.12 10.05 0.49
CA VAL A 222 -0.91 10.32 -0.72
C VAL A 222 -1.77 9.11 -1.10
N GLU A 223 -1.19 7.90 -1.06
CA GLU A 223 -1.91 6.69 -1.41
C GLU A 223 -3.06 6.43 -0.43
N THR A 224 -2.75 6.31 0.87
CA THR A 224 -3.78 6.00 1.87
C THR A 224 -4.80 7.14 2.03
N GLY A 225 -4.31 8.39 2.08
CA GLY A 225 -5.17 9.56 2.14
C GLY A 225 -6.04 9.72 0.89
N GLY A 226 -5.46 9.53 -0.29
CA GLY A 226 -6.16 9.58 -1.56
C GLY A 226 -7.24 8.51 -1.68
N PHE A 227 -6.92 7.24 -1.40
CA PHE A 227 -7.91 6.15 -1.44
C PHE A 227 -9.04 6.34 -0.42
N ALA A 228 -8.73 6.88 0.78
CA ALA A 228 -9.73 7.09 1.80
C ALA A 228 -10.62 8.31 1.53
N LEU A 229 -10.03 9.46 1.19
CA LEU A 229 -10.77 10.72 1.13
C LEU A 229 -11.26 11.10 -0.28
N PHE A 230 -10.74 10.47 -1.35
CA PHE A 230 -11.20 10.77 -2.70
C PHE A 230 -12.69 10.44 -2.93
N PRO A 231 -13.24 9.30 -2.45
CA PRO A 231 -14.68 9.04 -2.57
C PRO A 231 -15.53 10.10 -1.85
N VAL A 232 -15.07 10.57 -0.69
CA VAL A 232 -15.69 11.66 0.08
C VAL A 232 -15.63 12.98 -0.69
N TYR A 233 -14.45 13.30 -1.24
CA TYR A 233 -14.27 14.45 -2.14
C TYR A 233 -15.21 14.36 -3.35
N GLY A 234 -15.25 13.20 -4.02
CA GLY A 234 -16.09 12.93 -5.17
C GLY A 234 -17.58 13.15 -4.87
N ALA A 235 -18.07 12.64 -3.73
CA ALA A 235 -19.44 12.85 -3.29
C ALA A 235 -19.75 14.34 -3.07
N ARG A 236 -18.83 15.08 -2.45
CA ARG A 236 -19.01 16.52 -2.18
C ARG A 236 -19.00 17.41 -3.43
N ILE A 237 -18.41 16.93 -4.54
CA ILE A 237 -18.42 17.62 -5.85
C ILE A 237 -19.46 17.06 -6.80
N GLY A 238 -20.32 16.12 -6.36
CA GLY A 238 -21.47 15.62 -7.09
C GLY A 238 -21.23 14.33 -7.91
N TYR A 239 -20.12 13.63 -7.70
CA TYR A 239 -19.94 12.30 -8.29
C TYR A 239 -20.74 11.25 -7.53
N SER A 240 -21.31 10.27 -8.27
CA SER A 240 -21.86 9.07 -7.66
C SER A 240 -20.73 8.20 -7.07
N GLU A 241 -21.06 7.34 -6.09
CA GLU A 241 -20.11 6.38 -5.51
C GLU A 241 -19.39 5.56 -6.58
N ALA A 242 -20.17 5.08 -7.60
CA ALA A 242 -19.61 4.29 -8.70
C ALA A 242 -18.61 5.08 -9.55
N HIS A 243 -18.92 6.35 -9.87
CA HIS A 243 -18.01 7.19 -10.64
C HIS A 243 -16.72 7.52 -9.86
N ALA A 244 -16.83 7.82 -8.57
CA ALA A 244 -15.67 8.06 -7.70
C ALA A 244 -14.80 6.81 -7.56
N ALA A 245 -15.41 5.64 -7.36
CA ALA A 245 -14.70 4.36 -7.29
C ALA A 245 -13.97 4.00 -8.60
N LEU A 246 -14.60 4.23 -9.76
CA LEU A 246 -13.95 4.01 -11.06
C LEU A 246 -12.74 4.94 -11.27
N LEU A 247 -12.73 6.15 -10.72
CA LEU A 247 -11.57 7.02 -10.77
C LEU A 247 -10.40 6.46 -9.94
N LEU A 248 -10.67 5.85 -8.78
CA LEU A 248 -9.63 5.12 -8.03
C LEU A 248 -9.10 3.92 -8.83
N THR A 249 -9.97 3.24 -9.58
CA THR A 249 -9.55 2.16 -10.50
C THR A 249 -8.57 2.68 -11.55
N THR A 250 -8.78 3.90 -12.10
CA THR A 250 -7.84 4.47 -13.08
C THR A 250 -6.47 4.77 -12.47
N ILE A 251 -6.42 5.20 -11.21
CA ILE A 251 -5.16 5.36 -10.46
C ILE A 251 -4.41 4.02 -10.37
N GLY A 252 -5.10 2.96 -9.95
CA GLY A 252 -4.53 1.62 -9.83
C GLY A 252 -4.04 1.06 -11.17
N LEU A 253 -4.81 1.24 -12.26
CA LEU A 253 -4.41 0.83 -13.61
C LEU A 253 -3.18 1.60 -14.10
N GLY A 254 -3.13 2.91 -13.84
CA GLY A 254 -1.95 3.73 -14.15
C GLY A 254 -0.72 3.21 -13.43
N ASN A 255 -0.85 2.90 -12.13
CA ASN A 255 0.23 2.30 -11.34
C ASN A 255 0.73 0.99 -11.98
N VAL A 256 -0.16 0.03 -12.26
CA VAL A 256 0.21 -1.26 -12.87
C VAL A 256 0.95 -1.08 -14.20
N LEU A 257 0.46 -0.21 -15.08
CA LEU A 257 1.00 -0.07 -16.42
C LEU A 257 2.28 0.76 -16.48
N MET A 258 2.45 1.76 -15.61
CA MET A 258 3.61 2.65 -15.63
C MET A 258 4.74 2.21 -14.70
N GLN A 259 4.52 1.27 -13.80
CA GLN A 259 5.52 0.79 -12.85
C GLN A 259 6.76 0.23 -13.55
N ILE A 260 6.58 -0.59 -14.61
CA ILE A 260 7.68 -1.16 -15.38
C ILE A 260 8.41 -0.08 -16.18
N PRO A 261 7.77 0.77 -17.01
CA PRO A 261 8.44 1.87 -17.70
C PRO A 261 9.23 2.79 -16.79
N ILE A 262 8.68 3.16 -15.62
CA ILE A 262 9.38 4.04 -14.67
C ILE A 262 10.56 3.32 -14.02
N GLY A 263 10.43 2.04 -13.70
CA GLY A 263 11.53 1.22 -13.21
C GLY A 263 12.68 1.17 -14.21
N LEU A 264 12.40 0.85 -15.47
CA LEU A 264 13.40 0.83 -16.56
C LEU A 264 14.05 2.21 -16.77
N LEU A 265 13.26 3.28 -16.72
CA LEU A 265 13.80 4.65 -16.80
C LEU A 265 14.76 4.93 -15.64
N SER A 266 14.41 4.47 -14.43
CA SER A 266 15.24 4.60 -13.23
C SER A 266 16.61 3.91 -13.36
N ASP A 267 16.69 2.83 -14.11
CA ASP A 267 17.94 2.10 -14.32
C ASP A 267 18.89 2.80 -15.32
N HIS A 268 18.33 3.60 -16.23
CA HIS A 268 19.11 4.34 -17.24
C HIS A 268 19.56 5.73 -16.77
N VAL A 269 18.94 6.29 -15.73
CA VAL A 269 19.26 7.63 -15.24
C VAL A 269 20.30 7.58 -14.13
N GLN A 270 21.43 8.29 -14.31
CA GLN A 270 22.55 8.32 -13.36
C GLN A 270 22.14 8.83 -11.97
N ASP A 271 21.23 9.81 -11.89
CA ASP A 271 20.75 10.39 -10.62
C ASP A 271 19.23 10.20 -10.49
N ARG A 272 18.84 9.15 -9.77
CA ARG A 272 17.44 8.80 -9.50
C ARG A 272 16.65 9.90 -8.81
N ARG A 273 17.32 10.85 -8.13
CA ARG A 273 16.67 12.00 -7.49
C ARG A 273 15.96 12.90 -8.50
N LYS A 274 16.44 12.96 -9.75
CA LYS A 274 15.77 13.72 -10.83
C LYS A 274 14.41 13.11 -11.16
N ILE A 275 14.32 11.78 -11.22
CA ILE A 275 13.05 11.07 -11.47
C ILE A 275 12.10 11.29 -10.29
N LEU A 276 12.59 11.18 -9.05
CA LEU A 276 11.79 11.45 -7.86
C LEU A 276 11.25 12.89 -7.84
N LEU A 277 12.06 13.86 -8.26
CA LEU A 277 11.61 15.26 -8.43
C LEU A 277 10.51 15.37 -9.48
N VAL A 278 10.67 14.73 -10.64
CA VAL A 278 9.64 14.71 -11.70
C VAL A 278 8.35 14.08 -11.18
N CYS A 279 8.42 12.95 -10.47
CA CYS A 279 7.25 12.33 -9.85
C CYS A 279 6.53 13.29 -8.90
N ALA A 280 7.27 14.01 -8.07
CA ALA A 280 6.69 15.00 -7.15
C ALA A 280 6.07 16.19 -7.90
N LEU A 281 6.72 16.70 -8.94
CA LEU A 281 6.18 17.81 -9.74
C LEU A 281 4.93 17.41 -10.53
N VAL A 282 4.88 16.20 -11.07
CA VAL A 282 3.66 15.64 -11.70
C VAL A 282 2.56 15.47 -10.67
N GLY A 283 2.91 14.96 -9.47
CA GLY A 283 1.98 14.86 -8.35
C GLY A 283 1.37 16.22 -7.97
N LEU A 284 2.22 17.24 -7.82
CA LEU A 284 1.83 18.61 -7.52
C LEU A 284 0.96 19.21 -8.65
N ALA A 285 1.41 19.13 -9.88
CA ALA A 285 0.69 19.67 -11.04
C ALA A 285 -0.70 19.02 -11.19
N GLY A 286 -0.80 17.69 -10.99
CA GLY A 286 -2.07 17.00 -11.04
C GLY A 286 -3.07 17.53 -10.00
N MET A 287 -2.61 17.79 -8.78
CA MET A 287 -3.47 18.34 -7.73
C MET A 287 -3.83 19.80 -7.98
N CYS A 288 -2.96 20.59 -8.58
CA CYS A 288 -3.28 21.96 -9.02
C CYS A 288 -4.31 21.98 -10.15
N VAL A 289 -4.28 21.01 -11.08
CA VAL A 289 -5.18 20.94 -12.23
C VAL A 289 -6.54 20.34 -11.87
N LEU A 290 -6.58 19.38 -10.93
CA LEU A 290 -7.79 18.63 -10.56
C LEU A 290 -9.03 19.50 -10.34
N PRO A 291 -9.00 20.60 -9.55
CA PRO A 291 -10.19 21.39 -9.27
C PRO A 291 -10.84 22.04 -10.52
N PHE A 292 -10.06 22.26 -11.57
CA PHE A 292 -10.53 22.92 -12.80
C PHE A 292 -11.17 21.98 -13.81
N ILE A 293 -10.97 20.66 -13.67
CA ILE A 293 -11.44 19.65 -14.63
C ILE A 293 -12.52 18.72 -14.07
N THR A 294 -12.93 18.90 -12.82
CA THR A 294 -13.93 18.06 -12.14
C THR A 294 -15.29 17.99 -12.85
N GLY A 295 -15.62 18.95 -13.69
CA GLY A 295 -16.83 18.94 -14.53
C GLY A 295 -16.82 17.87 -15.64
N ASN A 296 -15.68 17.27 -15.96
CA ASN A 296 -15.55 16.24 -16.98
C ASN A 296 -14.85 14.99 -16.41
N TRP A 297 -15.63 13.94 -16.17
CA TRP A 297 -15.15 12.69 -15.60
C TRP A 297 -14.00 12.05 -16.41
N TYR A 298 -14.04 12.13 -17.74
CA TYR A 298 -13.00 11.52 -18.61
C TYR A 298 -11.68 12.25 -18.51
N LEU A 299 -11.70 13.58 -18.33
CA LEU A 299 -10.46 14.35 -18.08
C LEU A 299 -9.85 13.98 -16.73
N VAL A 300 -10.68 13.85 -15.69
CA VAL A 300 -10.20 13.39 -14.37
C VAL A 300 -9.67 11.97 -14.44
N ALA A 301 -10.34 11.06 -15.16
CA ALA A 301 -9.88 9.69 -15.34
C ALA A 301 -8.52 9.62 -16.05
N GLY A 302 -8.34 10.40 -17.14
CA GLY A 302 -7.05 10.53 -17.85
C GLY A 302 -5.96 11.13 -16.96
N LEU A 303 -6.27 12.19 -16.21
CA LEU A 303 -5.35 12.76 -15.23
C LEU A 303 -4.93 11.71 -14.20
N PHE A 304 -5.87 11.02 -13.59
CA PHE A 304 -5.62 10.04 -12.53
C PHE A 304 -4.87 8.79 -13.01
N PHE A 305 -5.08 8.38 -14.25
CA PHE A 305 -4.31 7.31 -14.86
C PHE A 305 -2.82 7.68 -14.96
N ILE A 306 -2.50 8.86 -15.50
CA ILE A 306 -1.12 9.34 -15.62
C ILE A 306 -0.54 9.64 -14.24
N TRP A 307 -1.29 10.36 -13.42
CA TRP A 307 -0.89 10.75 -12.07
C TRP A 307 -0.61 9.53 -11.19
N GLY A 308 -1.52 8.55 -11.15
CA GLY A 308 -1.35 7.34 -10.35
C GLY A 308 -0.12 6.54 -10.75
N GLY A 309 0.12 6.41 -12.06
CA GLY A 309 1.30 5.72 -12.56
C GLY A 309 2.60 6.43 -12.21
N VAL A 310 2.68 7.75 -12.42
CA VAL A 310 3.91 8.51 -12.17
C VAL A 310 4.19 8.67 -10.69
N VAL A 311 3.16 8.94 -9.86
CA VAL A 311 3.31 9.11 -8.41
C VAL A 311 3.76 7.81 -7.74
N ALA A 312 3.36 6.65 -8.24
CA ALA A 312 3.86 5.35 -7.76
C ALA A 312 5.39 5.20 -7.91
N GLY A 313 6.00 5.97 -8.81
CA GLY A 313 7.45 6.09 -8.93
C GLY A 313 8.14 6.60 -7.66
N LEU A 314 7.46 7.33 -6.78
CA LEU A 314 8.02 7.73 -5.48
C LEU A 314 8.39 6.51 -4.63
N TYR A 315 7.59 5.46 -4.65
CA TYR A 315 7.89 4.20 -3.97
C TYR A 315 8.97 3.42 -4.71
N THR A 316 8.73 3.10 -5.98
CA THR A 316 9.58 2.20 -6.78
C THR A 316 10.99 2.77 -6.98
N VAL A 317 11.09 4.04 -7.38
CA VAL A 317 12.38 4.72 -7.59
C VAL A 317 13.03 5.08 -6.26
N GLY A 318 12.23 5.39 -5.22
CA GLY A 318 12.72 5.60 -3.86
C GLY A 318 13.43 4.37 -3.32
N LEU A 319 12.84 3.20 -3.47
CA LEU A 319 13.40 1.92 -3.07
C LEU A 319 14.67 1.57 -3.89
N ALA A 320 14.64 1.80 -5.22
CA ALA A 320 15.80 1.61 -6.08
C ALA A 320 16.95 2.59 -5.74
N HIS A 321 16.62 3.82 -5.33
CA HIS A 321 17.61 4.79 -4.86
C HIS A 321 18.26 4.35 -3.55
N LEU A 322 17.49 3.82 -2.62
CA LEU A 322 17.98 3.23 -1.37
C LEU A 322 18.96 2.09 -1.65
N GLY A 323 18.55 1.12 -2.47
CA GLY A 323 19.35 -0.06 -2.82
C GLY A 323 20.62 0.25 -3.60
N SER A 324 20.72 1.43 -4.24
CA SER A 324 21.95 1.86 -4.93
C SER A 324 23.02 2.48 -4.03
N GLN A 325 22.66 2.81 -2.78
CA GLN A 325 23.57 3.50 -1.86
C GLN A 325 24.10 2.60 -0.72
N LEU A 326 23.39 1.52 -0.42
CA LEU A 326 23.65 0.66 0.72
C LEU A 326 23.66 -0.82 0.30
N THR A 327 24.41 -1.65 1.04
CA THR A 327 24.51 -3.10 0.78
C THR A 327 24.44 -3.89 2.10
N GLY A 328 24.16 -5.18 2.00
CA GLY A 328 24.18 -6.09 3.15
C GLY A 328 23.23 -5.69 4.28
N ARG A 329 23.74 -5.70 5.51
CA ARG A 329 22.96 -5.39 6.72
C ARG A 329 22.45 -3.94 6.76
N GLU A 330 23.22 -2.99 6.23
CA GLU A 330 22.80 -1.58 6.17
C GLU A 330 21.58 -1.41 5.24
N LEU A 331 21.56 -2.11 4.11
CA LEU A 331 20.42 -2.10 3.20
C LEU A 331 19.16 -2.68 3.87
N ALA A 332 19.29 -3.77 4.64
CA ALA A 332 18.18 -4.34 5.37
C ALA A 332 17.58 -3.36 6.40
N SER A 333 18.45 -2.69 7.19
CA SER A 333 18.02 -1.68 8.16
C SER A 333 17.41 -0.45 7.50
N ALA A 334 17.98 0.00 6.38
CA ALA A 334 17.45 1.11 5.61
C ALA A 334 16.09 0.77 4.96
N ASN A 335 15.90 -0.48 4.53
CA ASN A 335 14.59 -0.94 4.03
C ASN A 335 13.54 -0.97 5.16
N ALA A 336 13.92 -1.38 6.37
CA ALA A 336 13.04 -1.29 7.54
C ALA A 336 12.65 0.17 7.84
N ALA A 337 13.61 1.12 7.76
CA ALA A 337 13.33 2.56 7.89
C ALA A 337 12.40 3.07 6.79
N PHE A 338 12.56 2.59 5.56
CA PHE A 338 11.72 2.92 4.42
C PHE A 338 10.27 2.48 4.66
N VAL A 339 10.04 1.23 5.05
CA VAL A 339 8.72 0.70 5.37
C VAL A 339 8.09 1.41 6.58
N PHE A 340 8.88 1.74 7.59
CA PHE A 340 8.43 2.53 8.74
C PHE A 340 7.96 3.93 8.29
N CYS A 341 8.74 4.64 7.46
CA CYS A 341 8.35 5.95 6.94
C CYS A 341 7.09 5.88 6.07
N TYR A 342 6.90 4.81 5.30
CA TYR A 342 5.65 4.55 4.58
C TYR A 342 4.46 4.47 5.55
N ALA A 343 4.57 3.69 6.61
CA ALA A 343 3.51 3.53 7.60
C ALA A 343 3.23 4.84 8.37
N VAL A 344 4.25 5.67 8.63
CA VAL A 344 4.04 7.02 9.18
C VAL A 344 3.30 7.91 8.17
N GLY A 345 3.59 7.78 6.87
CA GLY A 345 2.81 8.42 5.81
C GLY A 345 1.35 8.02 5.83
N MET A 346 1.06 6.71 5.93
CA MET A 346 -0.30 6.18 6.07
C MET A 346 -1.04 6.75 7.28
N LEU A 347 -0.33 7.03 8.37
CA LEU A 347 -0.91 7.64 9.56
C LEU A 347 -1.21 9.13 9.35
N VAL A 348 -0.28 9.88 8.78
CA VAL A 348 -0.37 11.35 8.69
C VAL A 348 -1.27 11.79 7.53
N GLY A 349 -1.20 11.10 6.38
CA GLY A 349 -1.87 11.49 5.15
C GLY A 349 -3.38 11.64 5.26
N PRO A 350 -4.12 10.58 5.62
CA PRO A 350 -5.57 10.64 5.72
C PRO A 350 -6.06 11.70 6.72
N GLN A 351 -5.33 11.87 7.83
CA GLN A 351 -5.66 12.86 8.84
C GLN A 351 -5.46 14.29 8.31
N ALA A 352 -4.36 14.56 7.62
CA ALA A 352 -4.08 15.84 7.02
C ALA A 352 -5.11 16.20 5.94
N LEU A 353 -5.50 15.25 5.10
CA LEU A 353 -6.52 15.44 4.08
C LEU A 353 -7.90 15.69 4.71
N GLY A 354 -8.27 14.92 5.74
CA GLY A 354 -9.53 15.09 6.45
C GLY A 354 -9.65 16.47 7.07
N LEU A 355 -8.61 16.91 7.80
CA LEU A 355 -8.54 18.26 8.38
C LEU A 355 -8.62 19.36 7.30
N GLY A 356 -7.89 19.16 6.19
CA GLY A 356 -7.92 20.08 5.06
C GLY A 356 -9.32 20.21 4.45
N MET A 357 -10.02 19.08 4.28
CA MET A 357 -11.38 19.07 3.71
C MET A 357 -12.43 19.67 4.67
N ASP A 358 -12.28 19.51 5.98
CA ASP A 358 -13.19 20.14 6.92
C ASP A 358 -12.93 21.64 7.06
N ALA A 359 -11.67 22.09 6.92
CA ALA A 359 -11.32 23.51 6.99
C ALA A 359 -11.61 24.31 5.70
N MET A 360 -11.39 23.69 4.53
CA MET A 360 -11.42 24.39 3.22
C MET A 360 -12.47 23.80 2.25
N GLY A 361 -13.36 22.93 2.74
CA GLY A 361 -14.31 22.22 1.90
C GLY A 361 -13.62 21.26 0.91
N PRO A 362 -14.26 20.94 -0.24
CA PRO A 362 -13.70 20.01 -1.22
C PRO A 362 -12.29 20.38 -1.70
N SER A 363 -11.97 21.66 -1.81
CA SER A 363 -10.64 22.14 -2.25
C SER A 363 -9.52 21.67 -1.32
N GLY A 364 -9.83 21.42 -0.04
CA GLY A 364 -8.88 20.92 0.95
C GLY A 364 -8.24 19.58 0.58
N PHE A 365 -8.94 18.73 -0.17
CA PHE A 365 -8.37 17.48 -0.68
C PHE A 365 -7.16 17.73 -1.58
N ALA A 366 -7.35 18.52 -2.65
CA ALA A 366 -6.28 18.79 -3.61
C ALA A 366 -5.16 19.63 -2.99
N ILE A 367 -5.48 20.61 -2.14
CA ILE A 367 -4.50 21.47 -1.46
C ILE A 367 -3.62 20.64 -0.52
N SER A 368 -4.20 19.77 0.31
CA SER A 368 -3.43 18.95 1.23
C SER A 368 -2.46 18.01 0.51
N LEU A 369 -2.91 17.37 -0.58
CA LEU A 369 -2.02 16.54 -1.42
C LEU A 369 -0.92 17.38 -2.08
N ALA A 370 -1.26 18.56 -2.60
CA ALA A 370 -0.30 19.48 -3.21
C ALA A 370 0.80 19.91 -2.22
N VAL A 371 0.46 20.13 -0.94
CA VAL A 371 1.43 20.47 0.12
C VAL A 371 2.44 19.34 0.33
N PHE A 372 2.02 18.06 0.38
CA PHE A 372 2.95 16.94 0.49
C PHE A 372 3.92 16.89 -0.69
N PHE A 373 3.42 17.03 -1.92
CA PHE A 373 4.27 17.03 -3.11
C PHE A 373 5.21 18.23 -3.17
N ALA A 374 4.73 19.42 -2.83
CA ALA A 374 5.54 20.66 -2.82
C ALA A 374 6.67 20.56 -1.79
N ALA A 375 6.36 20.11 -0.56
CA ALA A 375 7.36 19.91 0.49
C ALA A 375 8.46 18.92 0.05
N TYR A 376 8.05 17.81 -0.57
CA TYR A 376 9.00 16.83 -1.07
C TYR A 376 9.82 17.36 -2.26
N ALA A 377 9.20 18.05 -3.21
CA ALA A 377 9.89 18.65 -4.35
C ALA A 377 10.95 19.68 -3.90
N LEU A 378 10.64 20.49 -2.88
CA LEU A 378 11.59 21.43 -2.27
C LEU A 378 12.76 20.68 -1.61
N LEU A 379 12.48 19.61 -0.87
CA LEU A 379 13.52 18.79 -0.24
C LEU A 379 14.48 18.19 -1.29
N VAL A 380 13.95 17.57 -2.33
CA VAL A 380 14.79 16.95 -3.38
C VAL A 380 15.50 18.00 -4.20
N GLY A 381 14.81 19.10 -4.56
CA GLY A 381 15.38 20.22 -5.30
C GLY A 381 16.58 20.84 -4.59
N SER A 382 16.47 21.12 -3.29
CA SER A 382 17.58 21.65 -2.49
C SER A 382 18.79 20.72 -2.46
N ARG A 383 18.56 19.39 -2.40
CA ARG A 383 19.64 18.39 -2.39
C ARG A 383 20.28 18.16 -3.76
N LEU A 384 19.59 18.45 -4.85
CA LEU A 384 20.17 18.44 -6.18
C LEU A 384 21.09 19.64 -6.43
N ILE A 385 20.76 20.79 -5.82
CA ILE A 385 21.57 22.02 -5.90
C ILE A 385 22.81 21.91 -5.01
N SER A 386 22.64 21.49 -3.75
CA SER A 386 23.76 21.45 -2.77
C SER A 386 24.89 20.47 -3.10
N ARG A 387 24.70 19.48 -3.98
CA ARG A 387 25.76 18.60 -4.49
C ARG A 387 26.44 19.10 -5.78
N ARG A 388 26.03 20.24 -6.31
CA ARG A 388 26.71 20.92 -7.43
C ARG A 388 27.71 21.97 -6.97
N SER A 389 27.71 22.33 -5.69
CA SER A 389 28.70 23.14 -4.99
C SER A 389 29.64 22.26 -4.18
#